data_0a45bbe7b1ce40a58d3cc6d69ac06378
#
_entry.id   0a45bbe7b1ce40a58d3cc6d69ac06378
#
_cell.length_a   1.000
_cell.length_b   1.000
_cell.length_c   1.000
_cell.angle_alpha   90.00
_cell.angle_beta   90.00
_cell.angle_gamma   90.00
#
_symmetry.space_group_name_H-M   'P 1'
#
loop_
_entity.id
_entity.type
_entity.pdbx_description
1 polymer ?
#
loop_
_entity_poly.entity_id
_entity_poly.type
_entity_poly.pdbx_seq_one_letter_code
_entity_poly.pdbx_strand_id
1 'polypeptide(L)'
;FDQFAKKNLELTYVASVEQAFRMLLGHRVDYVVYEEAPGEAYIQEIWNFFPFQVQQPAVSREHLYLAFSRNSPCNSKGLREDLAGIMKGLSDEGFFNEINQKGRAQWLLK
;
A
#
# COMPACT_ATOMS: atom_id res chain seq x y z
N PHE A 1 -10.74 -10.45 -1.74
CA PHE A 1 -10.93 -10.22 -0.30
C PHE A 1 -12.30 -9.66 0.01
N ASP A 2 -12.74 -8.58 -0.63
CA ASP A 2 -13.98 -7.84 -0.33
C ASP A 2 -15.24 -8.70 -0.31
N GLN A 3 -15.41 -9.58 -1.30
CA GLN A 3 -16.59 -10.47 -1.37
C GLN A 3 -16.62 -11.49 -0.23
N PHE A 4 -15.46 -12.04 0.12
CA PHE A 4 -15.32 -12.97 1.24
C PHE A 4 -15.58 -12.25 2.57
N ALA A 5 -14.97 -11.10 2.75
CA ALA A 5 -15.08 -10.32 3.97
C ALA A 5 -16.52 -9.88 4.25
N LYS A 6 -17.22 -9.34 3.24
CA LYS A 6 -18.65 -8.96 3.37
C LYS A 6 -19.57 -10.10 3.76
N LYS A 7 -19.24 -11.32 3.37
CA LYS A 7 -20.06 -12.50 3.63
C LYS A 7 -19.76 -13.15 4.98
N ASN A 8 -18.52 -13.08 5.45
CA ASN A 8 -18.03 -13.92 6.53
C ASN A 8 -17.50 -13.13 7.75
N LEU A 9 -17.33 -11.81 7.63
CA LEU A 9 -16.77 -10.98 8.68
C LEU A 9 -17.70 -9.81 8.99
N GLU A 10 -17.72 -9.41 10.24
CA GLU A 10 -18.33 -8.16 10.67
C GLU A 10 -17.35 -7.01 10.35
N LEU A 11 -17.69 -6.20 9.34
CA LEU A 11 -16.84 -5.13 8.86
C LEU A 11 -17.33 -3.76 9.32
N THR A 12 -16.43 -2.99 9.91
CA THR A 12 -16.63 -1.57 10.16
C THR A 12 -15.80 -0.76 9.18
N TYR A 13 -16.46 0.07 8.38
CA TYR A 13 -15.79 0.98 7.45
C TYR A 13 -15.60 2.34 8.11
N VAL A 14 -14.42 2.89 7.97
CA VAL A 14 -14.05 4.20 8.55
C VAL A 14 -13.54 5.16 7.48
N ALA A 15 -13.63 6.45 7.75
CA ALA A 15 -13.28 7.48 6.78
C ALA A 15 -11.77 7.73 6.64
N SER A 16 -10.98 7.34 7.64
CA SER A 16 -9.53 7.57 7.62
C SER A 16 -8.75 6.41 8.22
N VAL A 17 -7.50 6.27 7.78
CA VAL A 17 -6.55 5.31 8.32
C VAL A 17 -6.27 5.58 9.80
N GLU A 18 -6.17 6.83 10.19
CA GLU A 18 -5.98 7.22 11.59
C GLU A 18 -7.10 6.70 12.48
N GLN A 19 -8.35 6.89 12.06
CA GLN A 19 -9.50 6.40 12.80
C GLN A 19 -9.45 4.88 12.95
N ALA A 20 -9.09 4.14 11.91
CA ALA A 20 -8.95 2.69 11.96
C ALA A 20 -7.94 2.26 13.03
N PHE A 21 -6.75 2.83 13.02
CA PHE A 21 -5.71 2.48 13.99
C PHE A 21 -6.00 2.96 15.41
N ARG A 22 -6.68 4.10 15.57
CA ARG A 22 -7.17 4.53 16.90
C ARG A 22 -8.22 3.58 17.48
N MET A 23 -9.08 3.03 16.63
CA MET A 23 -10.06 2.01 17.05
C MET A 23 -9.37 0.71 17.45
N LEU A 24 -8.35 0.28 16.71
CA LEU A 24 -7.54 -0.90 17.06
C LEU A 24 -6.82 -0.68 18.40
N LEU A 25 -6.18 0.46 18.58
CA LEU A 25 -5.49 0.81 19.85
C LEU A 25 -6.44 0.90 21.04
N GLY A 26 -7.68 1.36 20.79
CA GLY A 26 -8.74 1.45 21.78
C GLY A 26 -9.54 0.16 21.99
N HIS A 27 -9.09 -0.97 21.44
CA HIS A 27 -9.76 -2.28 21.52
C HIS A 27 -11.22 -2.27 21.05
N ARG A 28 -11.56 -1.40 20.09
CA ARG A 28 -12.90 -1.34 19.48
C ARG A 28 -13.03 -2.26 18.27
N VAL A 29 -11.90 -2.65 17.68
CA VAL A 29 -11.77 -3.65 16.63
C VAL A 29 -10.57 -4.53 16.96
N ASP A 30 -10.58 -5.77 16.51
CA ASP A 30 -9.50 -6.74 16.77
C ASP A 30 -8.43 -6.68 15.67
N TYR A 31 -8.82 -6.28 14.45
CA TYR A 31 -7.95 -6.20 13.28
C TYR A 31 -8.24 -4.96 12.45
N VAL A 32 -7.21 -4.46 11.79
CA VAL A 32 -7.31 -3.46 10.71
C VAL A 32 -6.71 -4.07 9.46
N VAL A 33 -7.43 -3.97 8.34
CA VAL A 33 -6.91 -4.35 7.01
C VAL A 33 -6.51 -3.09 6.27
N TYR A 34 -5.23 -3.00 5.96
CA TYR A 34 -4.66 -1.85 5.25
C TYR A 34 -3.42 -2.29 4.46
N GLU A 35 -2.93 -1.45 3.58
CA GLU A 35 -1.66 -1.67 2.90
C GLU A 35 -0.50 -1.63 3.91
N GLU A 36 0.36 -2.64 3.90
CA GLU A 36 1.43 -2.81 4.91
C GLU A 36 2.37 -1.59 4.95
N ALA A 37 3.01 -1.28 3.82
CA ALA A 37 4.05 -0.25 3.80
C ALA A 37 3.54 1.17 4.12
N PRO A 38 2.45 1.67 3.49
CA PRO A 38 1.87 2.96 3.88
C PRO A 38 1.34 2.96 5.30
N GLY A 39 0.77 1.85 5.76
CA GLY A 39 0.24 1.72 7.11
C GLY A 39 1.33 1.85 8.17
N GLU A 40 2.43 1.12 8.03
CA GLU A 40 3.58 1.22 8.94
C GLU A 40 4.18 2.63 8.99
N ALA A 41 4.39 3.25 7.80
CA ALA A 41 4.93 4.61 7.72
C ALA A 41 4.01 5.62 8.42
N TYR A 42 2.71 5.53 8.19
CA TYR A 42 1.72 6.42 8.78
C TYR A 42 1.64 6.28 10.30
N ILE A 43 1.63 5.05 10.81
CA ILE A 43 1.60 4.77 12.25
C ILE A 43 2.84 5.33 12.93
N GLN A 44 4.00 5.13 12.33
CA GLN A 44 5.26 5.61 12.89
C GLN A 44 5.35 7.15 12.89
N GLU A 45 4.80 7.81 11.87
CA GLU A 45 4.72 9.27 11.82
C GLU A 45 3.86 9.85 12.96
N ILE A 46 2.70 9.24 13.25
CA ILE A 46 1.76 9.77 14.25
C ILE A 46 2.16 9.42 15.66
N TRP A 47 2.60 8.21 15.91
CA TRP A 47 2.86 7.73 17.29
C TRP A 47 4.34 7.58 17.62
N ASN A 48 5.23 7.78 16.64
CA ASN A 48 6.69 7.60 16.79
C ASN A 48 7.11 6.21 17.33
N PHE A 49 6.20 5.23 17.26
CA PHE A 49 6.43 3.83 17.57
C PHE A 49 5.38 2.96 16.84
N PHE A 50 5.64 1.68 16.73
CA PHE A 50 4.72 0.74 16.08
C PHE A 50 4.12 -0.23 17.11
N PRO A 51 2.97 0.09 17.72
CA PRO A 51 2.36 -0.71 18.78
C PRO A 51 1.59 -1.93 18.27
N PHE A 52 1.63 -2.21 16.99
CA PHE A 52 0.83 -3.26 16.34
C PHE A 52 1.71 -4.37 15.81
N GLN A 53 1.12 -5.53 15.61
CA GLN A 53 1.77 -6.66 14.95
C GLN A 53 1.16 -6.87 13.56
N VAL A 54 2.00 -6.88 12.53
CA VAL A 54 1.58 -7.26 11.18
C VAL A 54 1.41 -8.78 11.14
N GLN A 55 0.21 -9.23 10.76
CA GLN A 55 -0.09 -10.65 10.63
C GLN A 55 0.32 -11.19 9.26
N GLN A 56 0.85 -12.39 9.26
CA GLN A 56 1.20 -13.11 8.03
C GLN A 56 0.39 -14.43 7.95
N PRO A 57 0.07 -14.91 6.75
CA PRO A 57 0.33 -14.28 5.44
C PRO A 57 -0.57 -13.07 5.17
N ALA A 58 -0.17 -12.23 4.22
CA ALA A 58 -1.00 -11.12 3.76
C ALA A 58 -2.36 -11.62 3.24
N VAL A 59 -3.44 -10.91 3.57
CA VAL A 59 -4.81 -11.26 3.14
C VAL A 59 -5.04 -11.09 1.64
N SER A 60 -4.25 -10.23 1.00
CA SER A 60 -4.20 -10.03 -0.47
C SER A 60 -2.83 -9.51 -0.88
N ARG A 61 -2.45 -9.79 -2.12
CA ARG A 61 -1.26 -9.20 -2.77
C ARG A 61 -1.69 -8.76 -4.15
N GLU A 62 -1.62 -7.46 -4.39
CA GLU A 62 -2.03 -6.85 -5.65
C GLU A 62 -0.84 -6.19 -6.33
N HIS A 63 -0.83 -6.23 -7.65
CA HIS A 63 0.16 -5.54 -8.44
C HIS A 63 -0.24 -4.08 -8.65
N LEU A 64 0.74 -3.18 -8.59
CA LEU A 64 0.57 -1.80 -9.01
C LEU A 64 0.92 -1.68 -10.50
N TYR A 65 0.15 -0.86 -11.21
CA TYR A 65 0.31 -0.66 -12.64
C TYR A 65 0.47 0.82 -12.97
N LEU A 66 1.35 1.12 -13.93
CA LEU A 66 1.39 2.43 -14.54
C LEU A 66 0.16 2.58 -15.46
N ALA A 67 -0.64 3.61 -15.24
CA ALA A 67 -1.83 3.88 -16.00
C ALA A 67 -1.69 5.15 -16.85
N PHE A 68 -2.28 5.12 -18.03
CA PHE A 68 -2.39 6.28 -18.92
C PHE A 68 -3.85 6.69 -19.05
N SER A 69 -4.10 7.99 -19.01
CA SER A 69 -5.41 8.49 -19.41
C SER A 69 -5.69 8.15 -20.87
N ARG A 70 -6.88 7.67 -21.16
CA ARG A 70 -7.29 7.32 -22.53
C ARG A 70 -7.19 8.50 -23.51
N ASN A 71 -7.40 9.72 -23.01
CA ASN A 71 -7.40 10.95 -23.78
C ASN A 71 -6.05 11.69 -23.73
N SER A 72 -5.02 11.10 -23.10
CA SER A 72 -3.68 11.72 -23.03
C SER A 72 -2.97 11.61 -24.40
N PRO A 73 -2.31 12.69 -24.85
CA PRO A 73 -1.40 12.61 -26.00
C PRO A 73 -0.28 11.57 -25.80
N CYS A 74 0.09 11.29 -24.56
CA CYS A 74 1.09 10.30 -24.21
C CYS A 74 0.57 8.85 -24.30
N ASN A 75 -0.72 8.63 -24.54
CA ASN A 75 -1.30 7.29 -24.65
C ASN A 75 -1.09 6.69 -26.04
N SER A 76 0.13 6.60 -26.51
CA SER A 76 0.50 5.93 -27.75
C SER A 76 0.94 4.49 -27.48
N LYS A 77 0.74 3.62 -28.47
CA LYS A 77 1.15 2.21 -28.35
C LYS A 77 2.65 2.08 -28.16
N GLY A 78 3.46 2.82 -28.95
CA GLY A 78 4.91 2.79 -28.85
C GLY A 78 5.42 3.20 -27.48
N LEU A 79 4.94 4.32 -26.94
CA LEU A 79 5.34 4.78 -25.59
C LEU A 79 4.96 3.77 -24.50
N ARG A 80 3.80 3.15 -24.58
CA ARG A 80 3.39 2.11 -23.61
C ARG A 80 4.30 0.88 -23.66
N GLU A 81 4.68 0.43 -24.85
CA GLU A 81 5.58 -0.71 -25.02
C GLU A 81 6.99 -0.40 -24.54
N ASP A 82 7.51 0.78 -24.85
CA ASP A 82 8.84 1.23 -24.40
C ASP A 82 8.89 1.33 -22.88
N LEU A 83 7.92 1.98 -22.24
CA LEU A 83 7.84 2.10 -20.80
C LEU A 83 7.65 0.74 -20.11
N ALA A 84 6.85 -0.15 -20.68
CA ALA A 84 6.70 -1.51 -20.14
C ALA A 84 8.03 -2.27 -20.15
N GLY A 85 8.82 -2.13 -21.21
CA GLY A 85 10.16 -2.71 -21.32
C GLY A 85 11.13 -2.14 -20.27
N ILE A 86 11.15 -0.81 -20.12
CA ILE A 86 11.98 -0.13 -19.12
C ILE A 86 11.58 -0.55 -17.71
N MET A 87 10.29 -0.54 -17.38
CA MET A 87 9.81 -0.93 -16.06
C MET A 87 10.16 -2.39 -15.73
N LYS A 88 10.05 -3.27 -16.72
CA LYS A 88 10.47 -4.66 -16.53
C LYS A 88 11.97 -4.76 -16.22
N GLY A 89 12.82 -4.07 -16.97
CA GLY A 89 14.26 -4.04 -16.72
C GLY A 89 14.58 -3.54 -15.31
N LEU A 90 14.00 -2.42 -14.89
CA LEU A 90 14.17 -1.86 -13.55
C LEU A 90 13.68 -2.82 -12.44
N SER A 91 12.60 -3.55 -12.69
CA SER A 91 12.10 -4.57 -11.75
C SER A 91 13.09 -5.73 -11.63
N ASP A 92 13.59 -6.22 -12.75
CA ASP A 92 14.55 -7.34 -12.79
C ASP A 92 15.89 -6.97 -12.09
N GLU A 93 16.28 -5.70 -12.11
CA GLU A 93 17.46 -5.15 -11.41
C GLU A 93 17.21 -4.86 -9.92
N GLY A 94 15.99 -5.01 -9.42
CA GLY A 94 15.64 -4.73 -8.03
C GLY A 94 15.47 -3.24 -7.68
N PHE A 95 15.44 -2.36 -8.67
CA PHE A 95 15.37 -0.90 -8.52
C PHE A 95 14.17 -0.46 -7.68
N PHE A 96 13.00 -1.04 -7.90
CA PHE A 96 11.80 -0.66 -7.14
C PHE A 96 11.91 -0.97 -5.65
N ASN A 97 12.57 -2.08 -5.29
CA ASN A 97 12.83 -2.40 -3.89
C ASN A 97 13.78 -1.38 -3.25
N GLU A 98 14.84 -1.00 -3.97
CA GLU A 98 15.80 0.00 -3.49
C GLU A 98 15.13 1.37 -3.29
N ILE A 99 14.34 1.84 -4.26
CA ILE A 99 13.62 3.11 -4.17
C ILE A 99 12.60 3.10 -3.02
N ASN A 100 11.87 2.01 -2.84
CA ASN A 100 10.95 1.88 -1.73
C ASN A 100 11.65 1.96 -0.37
N GLN A 101 12.79 1.28 -0.22
CA GLN A 101 13.58 1.35 1.02
C GLN A 101 14.10 2.75 1.29
N LYS A 102 14.64 3.44 0.26
CA LYS A 102 15.10 4.82 0.37
C LYS A 102 13.97 5.79 0.70
N GLY A 103 12.83 5.63 0.03
CA GLY A 103 11.63 6.44 0.28
C GLY A 103 11.12 6.30 1.72
N ARG A 104 11.04 5.09 2.23
CA ARG A 104 10.67 4.83 3.63
C ARG A 104 11.64 5.47 4.61
N ALA A 105 12.96 5.32 4.39
CA ALA A 105 13.97 5.92 5.24
C ALA A 105 13.86 7.46 5.26
N GLN A 106 13.65 8.10 4.11
CA GLN A 106 13.46 9.55 4.02
C GLN A 106 12.16 10.03 4.68
N TRP A 107 11.08 9.25 4.59
CA TRP A 107 9.81 9.58 5.22
C TRP A 107 9.95 9.62 6.75
N LEU A 108 10.64 8.64 7.31
CA LEU A 108 10.83 8.51 8.75
C LEU A 108 11.81 9.55 9.34
N LEU A 109 12.58 10.26 8.50
CA LEU A 109 13.50 11.33 8.93
C LEU A 109 12.84 12.71 8.99
N LYS A 110 11.59 12.85 8.56
CA LYS A 110 10.84 14.11 8.62
C LYS A 110 10.28 14.34 10.02
#